data_4cb6fe4410703acec819a6ad84d8e9ad
#
_entry.id   4cb6fe4410703acec819a6ad84d8e9ad
#
_cell.length_a   1.000
_cell.length_b   1.000
_cell.length_c   1.000
_cell.angle_alpha   90.00
_cell.angle_beta   90.00
_cell.angle_gamma   90.00
#
_symmetry.space_group_name_H-M   'P 1'
#
loop_
_entity.id
_entity.type
_entity.pdbx_description
1 polymer ?
#
loop_
_entity_poly.entity_id
_entity_poly.type
_entity_poly.pdbx_seq_one_letter_code
_entity_poly.pdbx_strand_id
1 'polypeptide(L)' 'MTSLARIVSGPDAAPTLVLLHGITGSAVSLAEAIDHWVGRGYRVVAVDARGHGLSPRWEPAELERAGEVLVEDLIAVLEE' A
#
# COMPACT_ATOMS: atom_id res chain seq x y z
N MET A 1 -4.04 -14.76 8.12
CA MET A 1 -3.40 -13.44 8.09
C MET A 1 -3.94 -12.66 6.89
N THR A 2 -4.41 -11.46 7.14
CA THR A 2 -4.89 -10.60 6.06
C THR A 2 -3.77 -9.67 5.62
N SER A 3 -3.63 -9.49 4.31
CA SER A 3 -2.66 -8.55 3.75
C SER A 3 -3.38 -7.41 3.06
N LEU A 4 -2.70 -6.28 2.92
CA LEU A 4 -3.26 -5.11 2.25
C LEU A 4 -3.37 -5.35 0.74
N ALA A 5 -4.45 -4.86 0.15
CA ALA A 5 -4.60 -4.83 -1.30
C ALA A 5 -3.58 -3.85 -1.88
N ARG A 6 -3.09 -4.14 -3.09
CA ARG A 6 -2.04 -3.33 -3.70
C ARG A 6 -2.09 -3.40 -5.22
N ILE A 7 -1.49 -2.38 -5.84
CA ILE A 7 -1.24 -2.34 -7.29
C ILE A 7 0.27 -2.42 -7.46
N VAL A 8 0.74 -3.36 -8.27
CA VAL A 8 2.17 -3.54 -8.54
C VAL A 8 2.42 -3.24 -10.01
N SER A 9 3.37 -2.37 -10.30
CA SER A 9 3.72 -1.98 -11.67
C SER A 9 5.23 -1.85 -11.81
N GLY A 10 5.73 -2.08 -13.03
CA GLY A 10 7.15 -1.97 -13.34
C GLY A 10 7.87 -3.31 -13.32
N PRO A 11 9.15 -3.33 -13.77
CA PRO A 11 9.92 -4.57 -13.88
C PRO A 11 10.26 -5.17 -12.51
N ASP A 12 10.20 -6.49 -12.40
CA ASP A 12 10.50 -7.19 -11.14
C ASP A 12 11.92 -6.93 -10.64
N ALA A 13 12.88 -6.76 -11.54
CA ALA A 13 14.27 -6.54 -11.17
C ALA A 13 14.61 -5.11 -10.79
N ALA A 14 13.70 -4.16 -11.00
CA ALA A 14 13.93 -2.76 -10.69
C ALA A 14 13.86 -2.52 -9.17
N PRO A 15 14.50 -1.43 -8.68
CA PRO A 15 14.33 -1.05 -7.27
C PRO A 15 12.87 -0.81 -6.95
N THR A 16 12.43 -1.25 -5.77
CA THR A 16 11.04 -1.13 -5.35
C THR A 16 10.79 0.17 -4.60
N LEU A 17 9.71 0.86 -4.99
CA LEU A 17 9.21 2.05 -4.33
C LEU A 17 7.79 1.76 -3.84
N VAL A 18 7.55 1.93 -2.55
CA VAL A 18 6.22 1.74 -1.96
C VAL A 18 5.53 3.09 -1.84
N LEU A 19 4.32 3.21 -2.39
CA LEU A 19 3.51 4.42 -2.32
C LEU A 19 2.32 4.23 -1.39
N LEU A 20 2.09 5.23 -0.56
CA LEU A 20 0.95 5.28 0.34
C LEU A 20 0.06 6.47 -0.03
N HIS A 21 -1.25 6.25 -0.03
CA HIS A 21 -2.23 7.31 -0.34
C HIS A 21 -2.60 8.13 0.90
N GLY A 22 -3.29 9.25 0.66
CA GLY A 22 -3.85 10.05 1.75
C GLY A 22 -5.07 9.40 2.39
N ILE A 23 -5.56 9.97 3.49
CA ILE A 23 -6.61 9.37 4.32
C ILE A 23 -7.93 9.13 3.58
N THR A 24 -8.23 9.93 2.56
CA THR A 24 -9.46 9.80 1.76
C THR A 24 -9.24 9.08 0.44
N GLY A 25 -8.03 8.56 0.20
CA GLY A 25 -7.67 7.97 -1.07
C GLY A 25 -7.66 6.45 -1.06
N SER A 26 -7.04 5.90 -2.09
CA SER A 26 -6.76 4.48 -2.27
C SER A 26 -5.59 4.34 -3.22
N ALA A 27 -5.12 3.09 -3.46
CA ALA A 27 -4.04 2.86 -4.42
C ALA A 27 -4.40 3.39 -5.81
N VAL A 28 -5.68 3.31 -6.20
CA VAL A 28 -6.15 3.81 -7.50
C VAL A 28 -5.94 5.32 -7.63
N SER A 29 -6.05 6.08 -6.52
CA SER A 29 -5.85 7.53 -6.55
C SER A 29 -4.39 7.92 -6.82
N LEU A 30 -3.46 6.96 -6.80
CA LEU A 30 -2.04 7.18 -7.04
C LEU A 30 -1.62 6.89 -8.49
N ALA A 31 -2.58 6.69 -9.41
CA ALA A 31 -2.28 6.28 -10.79
C ALA A 31 -1.23 7.15 -11.47
N GLU A 32 -1.32 8.47 -11.36
CA GLU A 32 -0.35 9.37 -11.97
C GLU A 32 1.05 9.22 -11.34
N ALA A 33 1.11 9.06 -10.02
CA ALA A 33 2.38 8.86 -9.33
C ALA A 33 3.00 7.53 -9.70
N ILE A 34 2.19 6.47 -9.84
CA ILE A 34 2.66 5.16 -10.29
C ILE A 34 3.31 5.28 -11.66
N ASP A 35 2.62 5.88 -12.63
CA ASP A 35 3.14 6.05 -13.97
C ASP A 35 4.44 6.85 -13.99
N HIS A 36 4.50 7.91 -13.21
CA HIS A 36 5.69 8.75 -13.10
C HIS A 36 6.91 7.94 -12.64
N TRP A 37 6.76 7.18 -11.57
CA TRP A 37 7.90 6.46 -10.99
C TRP A 37 8.28 5.21 -11.78
N VAL A 38 7.32 4.52 -12.39
CA VAL A 38 7.62 3.42 -13.32
C VAL A 38 8.43 3.95 -14.50
N GLY A 39 8.06 5.13 -15.03
CA GLY A 39 8.81 5.78 -16.10
C GLY A 39 10.24 6.17 -15.71
N ARG A 40 10.52 6.28 -14.41
CA ARG A 40 11.85 6.58 -13.88
C ARG A 40 12.67 5.34 -13.56
N GLY A 41 12.17 4.16 -13.85
CA GLY A 41 12.90 2.91 -13.66
C GLY A 41 12.64 2.18 -12.35
N TYR A 42 11.54 2.49 -11.65
CA TYR A 42 11.18 1.82 -10.41
C TYR A 42 10.12 0.76 -10.61
N ARG A 43 10.14 -0.26 -9.74
CA ARG A 43 9.01 -1.13 -9.52
C ARG A 43 8.18 -0.48 -8.41
N VAL A 44 6.91 -0.18 -8.69
CA VAL A 44 6.06 0.55 -7.75
C VAL A 44 5.04 -0.39 -7.11
N VAL A 45 4.94 -0.35 -5.79
CA VAL A 45 3.91 -1.05 -5.03
C VAL A 45 3.05 0.01 -4.35
N ALA A 46 1.85 0.24 -4.87
CA ALA A 46 0.89 1.19 -4.32
C ALA A 46 -0.11 0.42 -3.47
N VAL A 47 -0.25 0.78 -2.21
CA VAL A 47 -0.97 0.01 -1.20
C VAL A 47 -2.26 0.72 -0.79
N ASP A 48 -3.36 -0.04 -0.71
CA ASP A 48 -4.58 0.42 -0.03
C ASP A 48 -4.37 0.22 1.48
N ALA A 49 -4.38 1.29 2.25
CA ALA A 49 -4.29 1.19 3.70
C ALA A 49 -5.52 0.45 4.25
N ARG A 50 -5.37 -0.14 5.44
CA ARG A 50 -6.50 -0.84 6.08
C ARG A 50 -7.71 0.09 6.17
N GLY A 51 -8.88 -0.43 5.81
CA GLY A 51 -10.12 0.33 5.77
C GLY A 51 -10.34 1.14 4.51
N HIS A 52 -9.40 1.10 3.55
CA HIS A 52 -9.47 1.86 2.30
C HIS A 52 -9.45 0.92 1.09
N GLY A 53 -10.09 1.35 0.00
CA GLY A 53 -10.09 0.60 -1.25
C GLY A 53 -10.52 -0.85 -1.06
N LEU A 54 -9.69 -1.77 -1.54
CA LEU A 54 -9.94 -3.22 -1.47
C LEU A 54 -9.26 -3.89 -0.28
N SER A 55 -8.57 -3.13 0.58
CA SER A 55 -7.91 -3.70 1.76
C SER A 55 -8.92 -4.09 2.84
N PRO A 56 -8.52 -4.99 3.77
CA PRO A 56 -9.38 -5.40 4.88
C PRO A 56 -9.91 -4.22 5.68
N ARG A 57 -11.12 -4.36 6.19
CA ARG A 57 -11.74 -3.35 7.05
C ARG A 57 -11.24 -3.48 8.48
N TRP A 58 -11.39 -2.40 9.23
CA TRP A 58 -11.05 -2.39 10.63
C TRP A 58 -12.00 -3.25 11.46
N GLU A 59 -11.43 -4.03 12.39
CA GLU A 59 -12.19 -4.69 13.45
C GLU A 59 -12.16 -3.83 14.70
N PRO A 60 -13.17 -3.87 15.59
CA PRO A 60 -13.17 -3.03 16.79
C PRO A 60 -11.92 -3.17 17.66
N ALA A 61 -11.41 -4.38 17.84
CA ALA A 61 -10.22 -4.62 18.65
C ALA A 61 -8.97 -3.99 18.00
N GLU A 62 -8.92 -3.90 16.67
CA GLU A 62 -7.82 -3.30 15.95
C GLU A 62 -7.82 -1.78 16.08
N LEU A 63 -8.98 -1.16 16.17
CA LEU A 63 -9.10 0.29 16.33
C LEU A 63 -8.44 0.79 17.62
N GLU A 64 -8.45 -0.02 18.67
CA GLU A 64 -7.79 0.31 19.94
C GLU A 64 -6.27 0.38 19.79
N ARG A 65 -5.73 -0.29 18.77
CA ARG A 65 -4.30 -0.37 18.48
C ARG A 65 -3.99 0.21 17.10
N ALA A 66 -4.75 1.19 16.65
CA ALA A 66 -4.70 1.66 15.25
C ALA A 66 -3.29 1.97 14.76
N GLY A 67 -2.49 2.71 15.53
CA GLY A 67 -1.12 3.04 15.15
C GLY A 67 -0.23 1.82 14.98
N GLU A 68 -0.31 0.87 15.90
CA GLU A 68 0.45 -0.37 15.83
C GLU A 68 0.04 -1.23 14.65
N VAL A 69 -1.27 -1.35 14.40
CA VAL A 69 -1.79 -2.14 13.30
C VAL A 69 -1.35 -1.57 11.95
N LEU A 70 -1.37 -0.25 11.78
CA LEU A 70 -0.91 0.39 10.56
C LEU A 70 0.58 0.12 10.29
N VAL A 71 1.40 0.17 11.33
CA VAL A 71 2.83 -0.15 11.21
C VAL A 71 3.04 -1.62 10.89
N GLU A 72 2.32 -2.52 11.55
CA GLU A 72 2.40 -3.97 11.28
C GLU A 72 2.01 -4.29 9.85
N ASP A 73 0.93 -3.66 9.34
CA ASP A 73 0.48 -3.84 7.95
C ASP A 73 1.57 -3.42 6.96
N LEU A 74 2.22 -2.28 7.21
CA LEU A 74 3.28 -1.79 6.34
C LEU A 74 4.50 -2.72 6.38
N ILE A 75 4.90 -3.17 7.55
CA ILE A 75 6.02 -4.10 7.70
C ILE A 75 5.73 -5.39 6.91
N ALA A 76 4.52 -5.91 6.99
CA ALA A 76 4.15 -7.11 6.25
C ALA A 76 4.29 -6.92 4.73
N VAL A 77 3.94 -5.74 4.22
CA VAL A 77 4.13 -5.41 2.80
C VAL A 77 5.62 -5.35 2.45
N LEU A 78 6.43 -4.71 3.29
CA LEU A 78 7.85 -4.53 3.02
C LEU A 78 8.64 -5.85 3.07
N GLU A 79 8.16 -6.82 3.83
CA GLU A 79 8.82 -8.13 3.96
C GLU A 79 8.47 -9.12 2.84
N GLU A 80 7.57 -8.76 1.96
CA GLU A 80 7.19 -9.61 0.82
C GLU A 80 8.23 -9.64 -0.29
#